data_295ffee2e7250e00278fb04e78a5a7df
#
_entry.id   295ffee2e7250e00278fb04e78a5a7df
#
_cell.length_a   1.000
_cell.length_b   1.000
_cell.length_c   1.000
_cell.angle_alpha   90.00
_cell.angle_beta   90.00
_cell.angle_gamma   90.00
#
_symmetry.space_group_name_H-M   'P 1'
#
loop_
_entity.id
_entity.type
_entity.pdbx_description
1 polymer ?
#
loop_
_entity_poly.entity_id
_entity_poly.type
_entity_poly.pdbx_seq_one_letter_code
_entity_poly.pdbx_strand_id
1 'polypeptide(L)'
;MKKRLISILGIALVILCSVLGYVSYQKQEGEAFKQNIENIHADQINIHAKSYKDDATNVNNDLSLGQMSSIQKEAIEMGVNKQAFAQLQIPALGLALPIFKGANQYTLSLGAATYFYEDAEMGKGNYVLAGHNMEMPGVLFSDIQQLSVGEVMDLVSNDEVYRYKVTRQFIVPEYFKLIDGVPEENSFLSLPKKEGKPLLTLFTCVYTAQGKERYVVQGELQ
;
A
#
# COMPACT_ATOMS: atom_id res chain seq x y z
N MET A 1 -9.32 52.66 -16.02
CA MET A 1 -8.47 51.86 -15.12
C MET A 1 -9.28 51.13 -14.03
N LYS A 2 -10.11 51.78 -13.22
CA LYS A 2 -10.89 51.14 -12.11
C LYS A 2 -11.77 49.99 -12.53
N LYS A 3 -12.51 50.04 -13.66
CA LYS A 3 -13.36 48.92 -14.13
C LYS A 3 -12.55 47.65 -14.50
N ARG A 4 -11.38 47.81 -15.13
CA ARG A 4 -10.51 46.68 -15.45
C ARG A 4 -9.91 46.04 -14.19
N LEU A 5 -9.55 46.82 -13.19
CA LEU A 5 -9.04 46.35 -11.91
C LEU A 5 -10.09 45.55 -11.14
N ILE A 6 -11.36 46.03 -11.11
CA ILE A 6 -12.48 45.32 -10.48
C ILE A 6 -12.73 43.96 -11.18
N SER A 7 -12.66 43.94 -12.54
CA SER A 7 -12.83 42.70 -13.31
C SER A 7 -11.73 41.70 -13.01
N ILE A 8 -10.48 42.14 -12.91
CA ILE A 8 -9.33 41.27 -12.57
C ILE A 8 -9.47 40.71 -11.16
N LEU A 9 -9.85 41.52 -10.18
CA LEU A 9 -10.09 41.08 -8.80
C LEU A 9 -11.25 40.08 -8.72
N GLY A 10 -12.32 40.27 -9.49
CA GLY A 10 -13.43 39.33 -9.56
C GLY A 10 -13.00 37.95 -10.11
N ILE A 11 -12.22 37.94 -11.20
CA ILE A 11 -11.68 36.71 -11.79
C ILE A 11 -10.73 36.00 -10.80
N ALA A 12 -9.84 36.75 -10.14
CA ALA A 12 -8.93 36.17 -9.15
C ALA A 12 -9.67 35.54 -7.97
N LEU A 13 -10.76 36.16 -7.51
CA LEU A 13 -11.60 35.63 -6.44
C LEU A 13 -12.30 34.32 -6.86
N VAL A 14 -12.82 34.24 -8.09
CA VAL A 14 -13.46 33.05 -8.61
C VAL A 14 -12.44 31.90 -8.71
N ILE A 15 -11.23 32.18 -9.22
CA ILE A 15 -10.15 31.18 -9.30
C ILE A 15 -9.78 30.71 -7.89
N LEU A 16 -9.62 31.61 -6.93
CA LEU A 16 -9.30 31.28 -5.55
C LEU A 16 -10.37 30.37 -4.91
N CYS A 17 -11.66 30.74 -5.07
CA CYS A 17 -12.76 29.92 -4.57
C CYS A 17 -12.81 28.55 -5.22
N SER A 18 -12.54 28.46 -6.53
CA SER A 18 -12.48 27.17 -7.25
C SER A 18 -11.33 26.29 -6.75
N VAL A 19 -10.15 26.88 -6.52
CA VAL A 19 -8.99 26.15 -5.97
C VAL A 19 -9.27 25.66 -4.54
N LEU A 20 -9.82 26.52 -3.68
CA LEU A 20 -10.17 26.15 -2.31
C LEU A 20 -11.25 25.05 -2.29
N GLY A 21 -12.26 25.16 -3.15
CA GLY A 21 -13.29 24.13 -3.30
C GLY A 21 -12.71 22.80 -3.76
N TYR A 22 -11.81 22.81 -4.73
CA TYR A 22 -11.11 21.61 -5.21
C TYR A 22 -10.25 20.96 -4.11
N VAL A 23 -9.46 21.76 -3.38
CA VAL A 23 -8.64 21.26 -2.26
C VAL A 23 -9.50 20.65 -1.16
N SER A 24 -10.61 21.31 -0.80
CA SER A 24 -11.56 20.76 0.18
C SER A 24 -12.19 19.44 -0.28
N TYR A 25 -12.57 19.37 -1.55
CA TYR A 25 -13.11 18.14 -2.15
C TYR A 25 -12.10 16.98 -2.09
N GLN A 26 -10.85 17.23 -2.53
CA GLN A 26 -9.78 16.22 -2.48
C GLN A 26 -9.51 15.73 -1.05
N LYS A 27 -9.49 16.65 -0.08
CA LYS A 27 -9.32 16.29 1.32
C LYS A 27 -10.48 15.39 1.82
N GLN A 28 -11.71 15.76 1.53
CA GLN A 28 -12.90 15.00 1.94
C GLN A 28 -12.92 13.61 1.30
N GLU A 29 -12.57 13.51 0.03
CA GLU A 29 -12.47 12.22 -0.68
C GLU A 29 -11.37 11.34 -0.09
N GLY A 30 -10.21 11.91 0.25
CA GLY A 30 -9.11 11.20 0.90
C GLY A 30 -9.48 10.68 2.29
N GLU A 31 -10.17 11.47 3.10
CA GLU A 31 -10.65 11.04 4.41
C GLU A 31 -11.69 9.91 4.29
N ALA A 32 -12.62 10.02 3.34
CA ALA A 32 -13.60 8.96 3.08
C ALA A 32 -12.93 7.66 2.61
N PHE A 33 -11.93 7.77 1.73
CA PHE A 33 -11.14 6.63 1.27
C PHE A 33 -10.44 5.94 2.44
N LYS A 34 -9.77 6.70 3.30
CA LYS A 34 -9.10 6.20 4.49
C LYS A 34 -10.07 5.52 5.46
N GLN A 35 -11.21 6.16 5.73
CA GLN A 35 -12.23 5.63 6.62
C GLN A 35 -12.78 4.27 6.14
N ASN A 36 -12.94 4.08 4.84
CA ASN A 36 -13.37 2.79 4.29
C ASN A 36 -12.36 1.67 4.60
N ILE A 37 -11.06 1.96 4.62
CA ILE A 37 -10.01 1.00 4.99
C ILE A 37 -10.06 0.74 6.49
N GLU A 38 -10.17 1.79 7.31
CA GLU A 38 -10.22 1.69 8.77
C GLU A 38 -11.45 0.91 9.26
N ASN A 39 -12.54 0.93 8.49
CA ASN A 39 -13.75 0.15 8.78
C ASN A 39 -13.59 -1.37 8.50
N ILE A 40 -12.48 -1.80 7.91
CA ILE A 40 -12.16 -3.23 7.76
C ILE A 40 -11.37 -3.66 9.00
N HIS A 41 -12.10 -4.06 10.05
CA HIS A 41 -11.55 -4.34 11.36
C HIS A 41 -10.85 -5.70 11.45
N ALA A 42 -9.86 -5.77 12.33
CA ALA A 42 -9.12 -7.01 12.61
C ALA A 42 -9.99 -8.13 13.19
N ASP A 43 -11.11 -7.82 13.85
CA ASP A 43 -12.08 -8.79 14.38
C ASP A 43 -12.95 -9.46 13.28
N GLN A 44 -12.87 -8.96 12.05
CA GLN A 44 -13.54 -9.53 10.88
C GLN A 44 -12.59 -10.36 9.99
N ILE A 45 -11.45 -10.78 10.53
CA ILE A 45 -10.47 -11.59 9.81
C ILE A 45 -11.09 -12.91 9.37
N ASN A 46 -11.03 -13.16 8.07
CA ASN A 46 -11.55 -14.37 7.44
C ASN A 46 -10.41 -15.36 7.15
N ILE A 47 -10.20 -16.34 8.01
CA ILE A 47 -9.16 -17.38 7.82
C ILE A 47 -9.36 -18.21 6.54
N HIS A 48 -10.59 -18.27 6.04
CA HIS A 48 -10.96 -18.92 4.78
C HIS A 48 -11.05 -17.92 3.62
N ALA A 49 -10.36 -16.77 3.74
CA ALA A 49 -10.38 -15.73 2.74
C ALA A 49 -10.00 -16.27 1.36
N LYS A 50 -10.74 -15.79 0.36
CA LYS A 50 -10.48 -16.12 -1.04
C LYS A 50 -9.12 -15.57 -1.46
N SER A 51 -8.35 -16.39 -2.16
CA SER A 51 -7.15 -15.95 -2.86
C SER A 51 -7.51 -15.36 -4.22
N TYR A 52 -6.87 -14.27 -4.56
CA TYR A 52 -6.97 -13.62 -5.86
C TYR A 52 -5.67 -13.82 -6.63
N LYS A 53 -5.76 -13.83 -7.96
CA LYS A 53 -4.57 -13.87 -8.80
C LYS A 53 -3.84 -12.53 -8.75
N ASP A 54 -2.51 -12.58 -8.63
CA ASP A 54 -1.67 -11.40 -8.77
C ASP A 54 -1.79 -10.82 -10.17
N ASP A 55 -1.90 -9.51 -10.25
CA ASP A 55 -1.88 -8.75 -11.49
C ASP A 55 -0.80 -7.67 -11.40
N ALA A 56 0.37 -7.98 -11.96
CA ALA A 56 1.52 -7.08 -11.97
C ALA A 56 1.20 -5.74 -12.66
N THR A 57 0.27 -5.72 -13.62
CA THR A 57 -0.17 -4.50 -14.28
C THR A 57 -0.86 -3.57 -13.31
N ASN A 58 -1.72 -4.11 -12.43
CA ASN A 58 -2.45 -3.32 -11.44
C ASN A 58 -1.57 -2.85 -10.28
N VAL A 59 -0.54 -3.60 -9.93
CA VAL A 59 0.47 -3.17 -8.94
C VAL A 59 1.27 -1.96 -9.45
N ASN A 60 1.29 -1.75 -10.77
CA ASN A 60 2.06 -0.70 -11.44
C ASN A 60 1.23 0.53 -11.85
N ASN A 61 -0.07 0.55 -11.65
CA ASN A 61 -0.91 1.64 -12.14
C ASN A 61 -0.77 2.90 -11.27
N ASP A 62 -0.61 4.03 -11.98
CA ASP A 62 -0.68 5.36 -11.39
C ASP A 62 -2.14 5.81 -11.41
N LEU A 63 -2.84 5.57 -10.33
CA LEU A 63 -4.24 5.90 -10.19
C LEU A 63 -4.39 7.21 -9.40
N SER A 64 -5.21 8.11 -9.92
CA SER A 64 -5.66 9.27 -9.15
C SER A 64 -6.52 8.81 -7.96
N LEU A 65 -6.67 9.66 -6.95
CA LEU A 65 -7.53 9.36 -5.80
C LEU A 65 -8.96 9.01 -6.24
N GLY A 66 -9.55 9.76 -7.17
CA GLY A 66 -10.91 9.49 -7.66
C GLY A 66 -11.04 8.13 -8.37
N GLN A 67 -10.03 7.72 -9.16
CA GLN A 67 -10.01 6.38 -9.75
C GLN A 67 -9.89 5.31 -8.68
N MET A 68 -9.01 5.50 -7.71
CA MET A 68 -8.83 4.57 -6.60
C MET A 68 -10.10 4.46 -5.74
N SER A 69 -10.75 5.58 -5.44
CA SER A 69 -12.03 5.60 -4.72
C SER A 69 -13.13 4.84 -5.46
N SER A 70 -13.17 4.95 -6.79
CA SER A 70 -14.13 4.21 -7.60
C SER A 70 -13.88 2.69 -7.57
N ILE A 71 -12.62 2.26 -7.67
CA ILE A 71 -12.22 0.86 -7.55
C ILE A 71 -12.52 0.33 -6.13
N GLN A 72 -12.23 1.12 -5.10
CA GLN A 72 -12.52 0.76 -3.71
C GLN A 72 -14.02 0.53 -3.50
N LYS A 73 -14.87 1.42 -4.03
CA LYS A 73 -16.32 1.27 -3.95
C LYS A 73 -16.79 -0.02 -4.63
N GLU A 74 -16.32 -0.30 -5.82
CA GLU A 74 -16.62 -1.54 -6.55
C GLU A 74 -16.16 -2.78 -5.75
N ALA A 75 -14.95 -2.74 -5.19
CA ALA A 75 -14.42 -3.81 -4.34
C ALA A 75 -15.30 -4.09 -3.12
N ILE A 76 -15.82 -3.03 -2.48
CA ILE A 76 -16.75 -3.14 -1.35
C ILE A 76 -18.09 -3.76 -1.80
N GLU A 77 -18.65 -3.30 -2.92
CA GLU A 77 -19.90 -3.83 -3.50
C GLU A 77 -19.75 -5.32 -3.86
N MET A 78 -18.57 -5.74 -4.31
CA MET A 78 -18.24 -7.15 -4.59
C MET A 78 -17.96 -7.96 -3.33
N GLY A 79 -17.89 -7.36 -2.16
CA GLY A 79 -17.59 -8.02 -0.88
C GLY A 79 -16.12 -8.39 -0.70
N VAL A 80 -15.19 -7.79 -1.45
CA VAL A 80 -13.75 -8.02 -1.32
C VAL A 80 -13.24 -7.58 0.06
N ASN A 81 -13.81 -6.51 0.63
CA ASN A 81 -13.51 -6.03 1.97
C ASN A 81 -13.70 -7.10 3.08
N LYS A 82 -14.58 -8.09 2.85
CA LYS A 82 -14.84 -9.22 3.77
C LYS A 82 -13.83 -10.37 3.61
N GLN A 83 -12.84 -10.20 2.75
CA GLN A 83 -11.80 -11.20 2.48
C GLN A 83 -10.44 -10.82 3.09
N ALA A 84 -10.38 -9.84 3.98
CA ALA A 84 -9.20 -9.59 4.78
C ALA A 84 -8.93 -10.79 5.68
N PHE A 85 -7.70 -11.31 5.68
CA PHE A 85 -7.34 -12.51 6.48
C PHE A 85 -6.30 -12.22 7.55
N ALA A 86 -5.74 -11.02 7.56
CA ALA A 86 -4.79 -10.54 8.54
C ALA A 86 -4.75 -9.00 8.54
N GLN A 87 -3.97 -8.43 9.44
CA GLN A 87 -3.70 -7.01 9.52
C GLN A 87 -2.19 -6.75 9.61
N LEU A 88 -1.69 -5.79 8.86
CA LEU A 88 -0.37 -5.20 9.03
C LEU A 88 -0.48 -4.01 9.98
N GLN A 89 0.30 -4.01 11.04
CA GLN A 89 0.39 -2.90 12.00
C GLN A 89 1.81 -2.35 12.02
N ILE A 90 1.93 -1.03 11.85
CA ILE A 90 3.22 -0.32 11.92
C ILE A 90 3.06 0.86 12.90
N PRO A 91 3.34 0.64 14.20
CA PRO A 91 3.09 1.65 15.24
C PRO A 91 3.80 2.98 15.01
N ALA A 92 5.03 2.95 14.48
CA ALA A 92 5.80 4.15 14.17
C ALA A 92 5.12 5.10 13.17
N LEU A 93 4.26 4.55 12.30
CA LEU A 93 3.49 5.31 11.31
C LEU A 93 2.02 5.50 11.71
N GLY A 94 1.59 4.92 12.84
CA GLY A 94 0.17 4.85 13.19
C GLY A 94 -0.65 4.10 12.13
N LEU A 95 -0.03 3.18 11.39
CA LEU A 95 -0.64 2.49 10.27
C LEU A 95 -1.18 1.12 10.69
N ALA A 96 -2.44 0.87 10.33
CA ALA A 96 -3.08 -0.44 10.46
C ALA A 96 -3.85 -0.73 9.16
N LEU A 97 -3.39 -1.73 8.41
CA LEU A 97 -3.97 -2.07 7.11
C LEU A 97 -4.44 -3.53 7.07
N PRO A 98 -5.63 -3.81 6.54
CA PRO A 98 -6.04 -5.17 6.24
C PRO A 98 -5.12 -5.79 5.18
N ILE A 99 -4.91 -7.10 5.27
CA ILE A 99 -4.11 -7.88 4.33
C ILE A 99 -5.03 -8.82 3.56
N PHE A 100 -4.87 -8.84 2.25
CA PHE A 100 -5.59 -9.70 1.31
C PHE A 100 -4.66 -10.69 0.62
N LYS A 101 -5.18 -11.84 0.19
CA LYS A 101 -4.42 -12.83 -0.58
C LYS A 101 -4.47 -12.50 -2.06
N GLY A 102 -3.30 -12.20 -2.65
CA GLY A 102 -3.12 -11.85 -4.07
C GLY A 102 -3.36 -10.36 -4.36
N ALA A 103 -2.40 -9.78 -5.06
CA ALA A 103 -2.35 -8.35 -5.38
C ALA A 103 -3.05 -8.06 -6.71
N ASN A 104 -4.21 -7.43 -6.66
CA ASN A 104 -4.93 -6.90 -7.82
C ASN A 104 -5.53 -5.52 -7.49
N GLN A 105 -6.19 -4.88 -8.48
CA GLN A 105 -6.76 -3.55 -8.30
C GLN A 105 -7.73 -3.44 -7.10
N TYR A 106 -8.52 -4.48 -6.83
CA TYR A 106 -9.53 -4.45 -5.77
C TYR A 106 -8.89 -4.63 -4.38
N THR A 107 -8.02 -5.63 -4.24
CA THR A 107 -7.33 -5.88 -2.97
C THR A 107 -6.41 -4.74 -2.58
N LEU A 108 -5.69 -4.17 -3.56
CA LEU A 108 -4.78 -3.04 -3.35
C LEU A 108 -5.50 -1.71 -3.08
N SER A 109 -6.78 -1.57 -3.47
CA SER A 109 -7.58 -0.39 -3.12
C SER A 109 -8.09 -0.43 -1.68
N LEU A 110 -8.06 -1.59 -1.02
CA LEU A 110 -8.58 -1.81 0.33
C LEU A 110 -7.50 -1.99 1.38
N GLY A 111 -6.25 -2.28 1.00
CA GLY A 111 -5.19 -2.52 1.95
C GLY A 111 -3.89 -2.98 1.32
N ALA A 112 -3.12 -3.78 2.06
CA ALA A 112 -1.97 -4.50 1.56
C ALA A 112 -2.39 -5.86 1.00
N ALA A 113 -1.64 -6.38 0.04
CA ALA A 113 -1.92 -7.70 -0.52
C ALA A 113 -0.66 -8.54 -0.67
N THR A 114 -0.76 -9.85 -0.45
CA THR A 114 0.35 -10.77 -0.71
C THR A 114 0.72 -10.73 -2.18
N TYR A 115 2.00 -10.86 -2.47
CA TYR A 115 2.51 -10.77 -3.81
C TYR A 115 3.59 -11.82 -4.08
N PHE A 116 3.59 -12.37 -5.28
CA PHE A 116 4.56 -13.28 -5.86
C PHE A 116 4.49 -14.72 -5.36
N TYR A 117 4.48 -14.96 -4.05
CA TYR A 117 4.43 -16.33 -3.48
C TYR A 117 2.99 -16.69 -3.11
N GLU A 118 2.35 -17.57 -3.90
CA GLU A 118 0.94 -17.96 -3.69
C GLU A 118 0.72 -18.68 -2.34
N ASP A 119 1.72 -19.49 -1.91
CA ASP A 119 1.67 -20.27 -0.67
C ASP A 119 2.45 -19.59 0.47
N ALA A 120 2.59 -18.25 0.43
CA ALA A 120 3.29 -17.52 1.48
C ALA A 120 2.61 -17.69 2.84
N GLU A 121 3.39 -18.06 3.85
CA GLU A 121 2.94 -18.16 5.24
C GLU A 121 3.64 -17.11 6.10
N MET A 122 2.90 -16.46 7.00
CA MET A 122 3.48 -15.53 7.99
C MET A 122 4.48 -16.27 8.86
N GLY A 123 5.59 -15.63 9.17
CA GLY A 123 6.65 -16.24 9.97
C GLY A 123 7.54 -17.21 9.20
N LYS A 124 7.37 -17.39 7.88
CA LYS A 124 8.18 -18.28 7.04
C LYS A 124 8.68 -17.58 5.78
N GLY A 125 9.85 -17.98 5.31
CA GLY A 125 10.41 -17.53 4.05
C GLY A 125 10.52 -16.01 3.92
N ASN A 126 10.06 -15.47 2.79
CA ASN A 126 9.93 -14.04 2.55
C ASN A 126 8.45 -13.72 2.30
N TYR A 127 7.79 -13.14 3.30
CA TYR A 127 6.40 -12.73 3.20
C TYR A 127 6.33 -11.35 2.54
N VAL A 128 5.89 -11.32 1.28
CA VAL A 128 5.92 -10.10 0.46
C VAL A 128 4.54 -9.46 0.39
N LEU A 129 4.45 -8.19 0.73
CA LEU A 129 3.24 -7.38 0.65
C LEU A 129 3.44 -6.20 -0.30
N ALA A 130 2.53 -6.08 -1.25
CA ALA A 130 2.38 -4.92 -2.12
C ALA A 130 1.36 -3.94 -1.53
N GLY A 131 1.54 -2.65 -1.76
CA GLY A 131 0.58 -1.61 -1.43
C GLY A 131 0.80 -0.37 -2.29
N HIS A 132 -0.26 0.39 -2.56
CA HIS A 132 -0.15 1.63 -3.32
C HIS A 132 0.45 2.76 -2.50
N ASN A 133 1.23 3.61 -3.16
CA ASN A 133 1.58 4.94 -2.68
C ASN A 133 0.62 5.94 -3.32
N MET A 134 -0.21 6.58 -2.51
CA MET A 134 -1.18 7.59 -2.95
C MET A 134 -0.64 9.01 -2.79
N GLU A 135 0.62 9.17 -2.34
CA GLU A 135 1.20 10.46 -1.98
C GLU A 135 0.35 11.25 -0.96
N MET A 136 -0.43 10.52 -0.16
CA MET A 136 -1.29 11.05 0.89
C MET A 136 -0.91 10.46 2.24
N PRO A 137 -0.56 11.28 3.23
CA PRO A 137 -0.19 10.79 4.56
C PRO A 137 -1.28 9.90 5.21
N GLY A 138 -0.87 8.77 5.75
CA GLY A 138 -1.74 7.81 6.42
C GLY A 138 -2.61 6.97 5.48
N VAL A 139 -2.37 7.00 4.17
CA VAL A 139 -3.13 6.23 3.19
C VAL A 139 -2.27 5.12 2.59
N LEU A 140 -2.69 3.87 2.76
CA LEU A 140 -1.99 2.68 2.25
C LEU A 140 -0.49 2.70 2.57
N PHE A 141 0.40 2.55 1.59
CA PHE A 141 1.85 2.56 1.78
C PHE A 141 2.51 3.92 1.50
N SER A 142 1.74 5.02 1.53
CA SER A 142 2.30 6.36 1.24
C SER A 142 3.43 6.77 2.19
N ASP A 143 3.41 6.29 3.43
CA ASP A 143 4.36 6.70 4.46
C ASP A 143 5.45 5.67 4.77
N ILE A 144 5.50 4.51 4.10
CA ILE A 144 6.50 3.47 4.44
C ILE A 144 7.95 3.94 4.22
N GLN A 145 8.15 5.00 3.45
CA GLN A 145 9.46 5.64 3.28
C GLN A 145 9.98 6.33 4.55
N GLN A 146 9.11 6.61 5.52
CA GLN A 146 9.47 7.25 6.78
C GLN A 146 9.95 6.24 7.83
N LEU A 147 9.78 4.94 7.58
CA LEU A 147 10.27 3.90 8.49
C LEU A 147 11.79 3.99 8.64
N SER A 148 12.28 3.66 9.81
CA SER A 148 13.70 3.59 10.12
C SER A 148 14.12 2.15 10.47
N VAL A 149 15.38 1.82 10.24
CA VAL A 149 15.95 0.53 10.69
C VAL A 149 15.78 0.42 12.21
N GLY A 150 15.26 -0.72 12.65
CA GLY A 150 14.99 -0.99 14.06
C GLY A 150 13.51 -0.84 14.46
N GLU A 151 12.69 -0.18 13.65
CA GLU A 151 11.24 -0.07 13.89
C GLU A 151 10.51 -1.39 13.63
N VAL A 152 9.32 -1.50 14.18
CA VAL A 152 8.55 -2.74 14.23
C VAL A 152 7.44 -2.73 13.19
N MET A 153 7.26 -3.89 12.54
CA MET A 153 6.13 -4.21 11.67
C MET A 153 5.52 -5.51 12.18
N ASP A 154 4.26 -5.48 12.59
CA ASP A 154 3.55 -6.65 13.10
C ASP A 154 2.53 -7.15 12.04
N LEU A 155 2.53 -8.46 11.79
CA LEU A 155 1.44 -9.15 11.09
C LEU A 155 0.56 -9.81 12.14
N VAL A 156 -0.70 -9.44 12.15
CA VAL A 156 -1.69 -9.95 13.11
C VAL A 156 -2.74 -10.77 12.38
N SER A 157 -2.90 -12.03 12.78
CA SER A 157 -3.95 -12.91 12.25
C SER A 157 -4.54 -13.72 13.41
N ASN A 158 -5.83 -13.62 13.63
CA ASN A 158 -6.48 -14.16 14.83
C ASN A 158 -5.74 -13.70 16.11
N ASP A 159 -5.31 -14.64 16.94
CA ASP A 159 -4.57 -14.38 18.17
C ASP A 159 -3.05 -14.46 17.99
N GLU A 160 -2.57 -14.61 16.75
CA GLU A 160 -1.14 -14.73 16.45
C GLU A 160 -0.57 -13.39 15.97
N VAL A 161 0.60 -13.02 16.51
CA VAL A 161 1.35 -11.84 16.13
C VAL A 161 2.74 -12.25 15.68
N TYR A 162 3.05 -11.96 14.43
CA TYR A 162 4.39 -12.16 13.85
C TYR A 162 5.09 -10.81 13.80
N ARG A 163 6.03 -10.61 14.73
CA ARG A 163 6.77 -9.35 14.87
C ARG A 163 8.03 -9.36 14.04
N TYR A 164 8.15 -8.37 13.15
CA TYR A 164 9.35 -8.16 12.34
C TYR A 164 9.99 -6.83 12.71
N LYS A 165 11.32 -6.80 12.70
CA LYS A 165 12.10 -5.58 12.91
C LYS A 165 12.74 -5.15 11.61
N VAL A 166 12.54 -3.90 11.20
CA VAL A 166 13.12 -3.35 9.97
C VAL A 166 14.63 -3.47 10.01
N THR A 167 15.22 -4.08 9.00
CA THR A 167 16.68 -4.30 8.87
C THR A 167 17.28 -3.51 7.73
N ARG A 168 16.52 -3.24 6.67
CA ARG A 168 16.98 -2.46 5.51
C ARG A 168 15.85 -1.83 4.72
N GLN A 169 16.22 -0.78 4.00
CA GLN A 169 15.36 -0.05 3.06
C GLN A 169 16.19 0.27 1.83
N PHE A 170 15.58 0.19 0.66
CA PHE A 170 16.29 0.44 -0.60
C PHE A 170 15.32 0.68 -1.74
N ILE A 171 15.81 1.23 -2.83
CA ILE A 171 15.07 1.44 -4.07
C ILE A 171 15.58 0.43 -5.10
N VAL A 172 14.65 -0.12 -5.89
CA VAL A 172 14.96 -1.04 -6.98
C VAL A 172 14.16 -0.63 -8.23
N PRO A 173 14.61 -1.02 -9.44
CA PRO A 173 13.84 -0.80 -10.67
C PRO A 173 12.41 -1.32 -10.55
N GLU A 174 11.48 -0.71 -11.29
CA GLU A 174 10.07 -1.10 -11.33
C GLU A 174 9.88 -2.58 -11.68
N TYR A 175 10.67 -3.07 -12.60
CA TYR A 175 10.61 -4.46 -13.06
C TYR A 175 11.75 -5.27 -12.45
N PHE A 176 11.42 -6.43 -11.92
CA PHE A 176 12.38 -7.42 -11.45
C PHE A 176 12.48 -8.56 -12.47
N LYS A 177 13.66 -9.16 -12.50
CA LYS A 177 13.93 -10.27 -13.40
C LYS A 177 13.62 -11.61 -12.74
N LEU A 178 13.01 -12.50 -13.50
CA LEU A 178 12.84 -13.90 -13.14
C LEU A 178 13.68 -14.77 -14.09
N ILE A 179 14.39 -15.74 -13.52
CA ILE A 179 15.11 -16.78 -14.27
C ILE A 179 14.35 -18.08 -13.99
N ASP A 180 13.72 -18.63 -15.01
CA ASP A 180 12.88 -19.84 -14.91
C ASP A 180 11.78 -19.74 -13.82
N GLY A 181 11.17 -18.55 -13.70
CA GLY A 181 10.13 -18.27 -12.70
C GLY A 181 10.63 -17.99 -11.28
N VAL A 182 11.95 -18.02 -11.06
CA VAL A 182 12.58 -17.73 -9.77
C VAL A 182 13.17 -16.32 -9.77
N PRO A 183 13.02 -15.54 -8.69
CA PRO A 183 13.65 -14.22 -8.59
C PRO A 183 15.16 -14.32 -8.75
N GLU A 184 15.75 -13.36 -9.49
CA GLU A 184 17.21 -13.23 -9.60
C GLU A 184 17.85 -13.16 -8.21
N GLU A 185 19.05 -13.73 -8.05
CA GLU A 185 19.77 -13.71 -6.77
C GLU A 185 19.91 -12.27 -6.25
N ASN A 186 19.65 -12.08 -4.96
CA ASN A 186 19.59 -10.77 -4.28
C ASN A 186 18.42 -9.86 -4.68
N SER A 187 17.43 -10.35 -5.40
CA SER A 187 16.15 -9.66 -5.55
C SER A 187 15.49 -9.43 -4.17
N PHE A 188 14.70 -8.38 -4.03
CA PHE A 188 13.89 -8.16 -2.82
C PHE A 188 12.84 -9.27 -2.60
N LEU A 189 12.54 -10.03 -3.65
CA LEU A 189 11.66 -11.19 -3.61
C LEU A 189 12.39 -12.47 -3.17
N SER A 190 13.73 -12.50 -3.12
CA SER A 190 14.48 -13.71 -2.79
C SER A 190 14.11 -14.24 -1.41
N LEU A 191 14.10 -15.57 -1.28
CA LEU A 191 13.97 -16.22 0.02
C LEU A 191 15.22 -15.95 0.88
N PRO A 192 15.09 -15.95 2.21
CA PRO A 192 16.23 -15.84 3.10
C PRO A 192 17.17 -17.03 2.88
N LYS A 193 18.47 -16.85 3.17
CA LYS A 193 19.42 -17.95 3.16
C LYS A 193 18.98 -19.06 4.13
N LYS A 194 19.44 -20.28 3.93
CA LYS A 194 19.00 -21.47 4.68
C LYS A 194 19.01 -21.31 6.22
N GLU A 195 19.94 -20.49 6.75
CA GLU A 195 20.04 -20.19 8.19
C GLU A 195 19.54 -18.76 8.52
N GLY A 196 18.97 -18.05 7.54
CA GLY A 196 18.44 -16.70 7.73
C GLY A 196 17.07 -16.72 8.38
N LYS A 197 16.76 -15.64 9.10
CA LYS A 197 15.44 -15.44 9.67
C LYS A 197 14.39 -15.20 8.60
N PRO A 198 13.14 -15.59 8.84
CA PRO A 198 12.03 -15.21 7.96
C PRO A 198 11.95 -13.68 7.77
N LEU A 199 11.59 -13.27 6.56
CA LEU A 199 11.51 -11.87 6.16
C LEU A 199 10.05 -11.43 5.98
N LEU A 200 9.78 -10.18 6.31
CA LEU A 200 8.64 -9.42 5.83
C LEU A 200 9.17 -8.35 4.88
N THR A 201 8.66 -8.35 3.66
CA THR A 201 8.99 -7.37 2.63
C THR A 201 7.75 -6.55 2.29
N LEU A 202 7.82 -5.24 2.50
CA LEU A 202 6.82 -4.29 2.01
C LEU A 202 7.39 -3.58 0.80
N PHE A 203 6.59 -3.36 -0.25
CA PHE A 203 7.01 -2.54 -1.37
C PHE A 203 5.88 -1.70 -1.96
N THR A 204 6.26 -0.55 -2.48
CA THR A 204 5.35 0.39 -3.14
C THR A 204 6.04 1.10 -4.31
N CYS A 205 5.28 1.86 -5.10
CA CYS A 205 5.83 2.70 -6.14
C CYS A 205 6.46 3.96 -5.55
N VAL A 206 7.53 4.43 -6.18
CA VAL A 206 8.17 5.71 -5.91
C VAL A 206 8.65 6.32 -7.23
N TYR A 207 8.61 7.65 -7.33
CA TYR A 207 9.17 8.38 -8.46
C TYR A 207 10.49 9.00 -8.06
N THR A 208 11.53 8.71 -8.85
CA THR A 208 12.88 9.25 -8.69
C THR A 208 13.32 9.97 -9.96
N ALA A 209 14.53 10.47 -9.99
CA ALA A 209 15.13 11.04 -11.20
C ALA A 209 15.31 10.00 -12.33
N GLN A 210 15.30 8.71 -12.01
CA GLN A 210 15.40 7.59 -12.95
C GLN A 210 14.02 7.16 -13.50
N GLY A 211 12.95 7.71 -12.96
CA GLY A 211 11.57 7.39 -13.32
C GLY A 211 10.85 6.64 -12.21
N LYS A 212 9.94 5.76 -12.58
CA LYS A 212 9.16 4.94 -11.65
C LYS A 212 10.01 3.76 -11.17
N GLU A 213 10.09 3.61 -9.86
CA GLU A 213 10.86 2.58 -9.17
C GLU A 213 10.03 1.98 -8.03
N ARG A 214 10.62 1.02 -7.30
CA ARG A 214 10.02 0.42 -6.10
C ARG A 214 10.81 0.82 -4.87
N TYR A 215 10.12 1.39 -3.90
CA TYR A 215 10.64 1.53 -2.55
C TYR A 215 10.34 0.27 -1.76
N VAL A 216 11.36 -0.32 -1.19
CA VAL A 216 11.30 -1.59 -0.47
C VAL A 216 11.74 -1.41 0.97
N VAL A 217 10.96 -1.96 1.90
CA VAL A 217 11.30 -2.08 3.33
C VAL A 217 11.33 -3.57 3.65
N GLN A 218 12.41 -4.05 4.24
CA GLN A 218 12.52 -5.43 4.72
C GLN A 218 12.82 -5.48 6.21
N GLY A 219 12.16 -6.42 6.89
CA GLY A 219 12.40 -6.72 8.28
C GLY A 219 12.57 -8.21 8.51
N GLU A 220 13.26 -8.57 9.61
CA GLU A 220 13.47 -9.94 10.06
C GLU A 220 12.56 -10.27 11.24
N LEU A 221 12.06 -11.50 11.27
CA LEU A 221 11.26 -12.04 12.38
C LEU A 221 12.07 -12.02 13.68
N GLN A 222 11.42 -11.62 14.79
CA GLN A 222 12.05 -11.49 16.12
C GLN A 222 11.96 -12.79 16.93
#